data_db5f8ea2489efc741eedd4e2ab66c093
#
_entry.id   db5f8ea2489efc741eedd4e2ab66c093
#
_cell.length_a   1.000
_cell.length_b   1.000
_cell.length_c   1.000
_cell.angle_alpha   90.00
_cell.angle_beta   90.00
_cell.angle_gamma   90.00
#
_symmetry.space_group_name_H-M   'P 1'
#
loop_
_entity.id
_entity.type
_entity.pdbx_description
1 polymer ?
#
loop_
_entity_poly.entity_id
_entity_poly.type
_entity_poly.pdbx_seq_one_letter_code
_entity_poly.pdbx_strand_id
1 'polypeptide(L)'
;MIWSDTDIFEDENHVVMGKSAQIKFGTDGWRAIIAEDYTLENLRRVSLGTALWMKNNGLKSALIGHDCRFGGRLFLEETARVLASHGIKVLVADGFVSTPMVSLGVVHHKVDLGIVITASHNPPSYNGYKLKSSYGGPTPPAQIEEVEACIPEEYSPSLERYEQYLSQGLITVVPLHENYLAHIRNRFNLDEINKNTQLAYDAMYGAGQDVMKQLFPNLKAFHCEWNPGFMDTPPEPIPKNLIEISSFLKSNPGKYLGVANDGDADRVAMLDDSG
;
A
#
# COMPACT_ATOMS: atom_id res chain seq x y z
N MET A 1 -3.62 -68.31 -6.94
CA MET A 1 -4.22 -67.66 -5.76
C MET A 1 -4.65 -66.29 -6.22
N ILE A 2 -5.92 -66.10 -6.38
CA ILE A 2 -6.61 -65.04 -7.12
C ILE A 2 -6.79 -63.87 -6.13
N TRP A 3 -6.32 -62.67 -6.46
CA TRP A 3 -6.68 -61.46 -5.75
C TRP A 3 -7.97 -60.95 -6.41
N SER A 4 -9.04 -60.84 -5.67
CA SER A 4 -10.30 -60.27 -6.08
C SER A 4 -10.29 -58.77 -5.78
N ASP A 5 -10.66 -58.01 -6.81
CA ASP A 5 -10.97 -56.59 -6.77
C ASP A 5 -12.12 -56.27 -5.81
N THR A 6 -12.16 -55.00 -5.49
CA THR A 6 -13.23 -54.16 -4.93
C THR A 6 -13.15 -53.90 -3.44
N ASP A 7 -12.45 -52.76 -3.15
CA ASP A 7 -12.95 -51.78 -2.18
C ASP A 7 -12.61 -50.40 -2.69
N ILE A 8 -13.54 -49.83 -3.44
CA ILE A 8 -13.57 -48.41 -3.79
C ILE A 8 -13.91 -47.67 -2.51
N PHE A 9 -12.89 -47.03 -1.90
CA PHE A 9 -13.13 -46.04 -0.85
C PHE A 9 -13.84 -44.86 -1.49
N GLU A 10 -15.15 -44.76 -1.38
CA GLU A 10 -15.89 -43.54 -1.47
C GLU A 10 -15.51 -42.70 -0.22
N ASP A 11 -14.42 -41.94 -0.33
CA ASP A 11 -14.08 -40.88 0.63
C ASP A 11 -14.98 -39.68 0.30
N GLU A 12 -16.17 -39.63 0.91
CA GLU A 12 -16.95 -38.39 0.97
C GLU A 12 -16.18 -37.37 1.79
N ASN A 13 -15.16 -36.76 1.17
CA ASN A 13 -14.54 -35.57 1.69
C ASN A 13 -15.60 -34.46 1.72
N HIS A 14 -16.36 -34.39 2.79
CA HIS A 14 -17.02 -33.17 3.21
C HIS A 14 -15.92 -32.13 3.47
N VAL A 15 -15.55 -31.40 2.41
CA VAL A 15 -14.84 -30.13 2.56
C VAL A 15 -15.80 -29.27 3.38
N VAL A 16 -15.55 -29.18 4.68
CA VAL A 16 -16.17 -28.17 5.53
C VAL A 16 -15.66 -26.85 5.00
N MET A 17 -16.43 -26.22 4.12
CA MET A 17 -16.19 -24.86 3.69
C MET A 17 -16.18 -24.02 4.96
N GLY A 18 -14.99 -23.66 5.43
CA GLY A 18 -14.83 -22.74 6.54
C GLY A 18 -15.60 -21.45 6.21
N LYS A 19 -16.31 -20.89 7.19
CA LYS A 19 -16.96 -19.59 7.01
C LYS A 19 -15.93 -18.63 6.42
N SER A 20 -16.28 -17.99 5.30
CA SER A 20 -15.39 -16.98 4.70
C SER A 20 -15.00 -15.94 5.73
N ALA A 21 -13.71 -15.56 5.78
CA ALA A 21 -13.23 -14.58 6.74
C ALA A 21 -14.09 -13.31 6.70
N GLN A 22 -14.52 -12.83 7.85
CA GLN A 22 -15.21 -11.55 7.96
C GLN A 22 -14.23 -10.44 7.70
N ILE A 23 -14.36 -9.77 6.55
CA ILE A 23 -13.52 -8.63 6.18
C ILE A 23 -14.11 -7.39 6.85
N LYS A 24 -13.30 -6.72 7.69
CA LYS A 24 -13.69 -5.49 8.35
C LYS A 24 -12.57 -4.46 8.28
N PHE A 25 -12.93 -3.25 7.89
CA PHE A 25 -11.99 -2.14 7.89
C PHE A 25 -11.82 -1.61 9.31
N GLY A 26 -10.56 -1.38 9.69
CA GLY A 26 -10.23 -0.61 10.88
C GLY A 26 -10.26 0.89 10.62
N THR A 27 -9.68 1.67 11.52
CA THR A 27 -9.64 3.15 11.42
C THR A 27 -8.98 3.64 10.13
N ASP A 28 -8.03 2.87 9.56
CA ASP A 28 -7.23 3.27 8.40
C ASP A 28 -7.02 2.09 7.43
N GLY A 29 -8.12 1.46 7.01
CA GLY A 29 -8.13 0.37 6.03
C GLY A 29 -8.33 -1.02 6.62
N TRP A 30 -8.51 -2.01 5.75
CA TRP A 30 -8.46 -3.43 6.09
C TRP A 30 -7.01 -3.90 6.10
N ARG A 31 -6.57 -4.59 7.16
CA ARG A 31 -5.23 -5.15 7.30
C ARG A 31 -5.32 -6.58 7.79
N ALA A 32 -4.52 -7.46 7.21
CA ALA A 32 -4.50 -8.87 7.60
C ALA A 32 -3.13 -9.51 7.30
N ILE A 33 -2.91 -10.71 7.84
CA ILE A 33 -1.69 -11.48 7.63
C ILE A 33 -1.73 -12.09 6.23
N ILE A 34 -0.64 -11.92 5.48
CA ILE A 34 -0.46 -12.44 4.13
C ILE A 34 -0.53 -13.98 4.17
N ALA A 35 -1.30 -14.56 3.25
CA ALA A 35 -1.58 -15.99 3.12
C ALA A 35 -2.46 -16.59 4.23
N GLU A 36 -2.85 -15.84 5.26
CA GLU A 36 -3.92 -16.21 6.18
C GLU A 36 -5.24 -15.56 5.71
N ASP A 37 -5.53 -14.35 6.19
CA ASP A 37 -6.72 -13.60 5.77
C ASP A 37 -6.46 -12.65 4.60
N TYR A 38 -5.23 -12.15 4.43
CA TYR A 38 -4.85 -11.34 3.26
C TYR A 38 -4.47 -12.26 2.08
N THR A 39 -5.49 -12.87 1.48
CA THR A 39 -5.38 -13.76 0.32
C THR A 39 -5.86 -13.05 -0.94
N LEU A 40 -5.51 -13.59 -2.13
CA LEU A 40 -6.07 -13.08 -3.41
C LEU A 40 -7.59 -13.21 -3.46
N GLU A 41 -8.14 -14.25 -2.86
CA GLU A 41 -9.60 -14.46 -2.78
C GLU A 41 -10.26 -13.33 -1.99
N ASN A 42 -9.80 -13.07 -0.77
CA ASN A 42 -10.32 -11.99 0.06
C ASN A 42 -10.07 -10.60 -0.55
N LEU A 43 -8.90 -10.39 -1.19
CA LEU A 43 -8.61 -9.16 -1.91
C LEU A 43 -9.58 -8.93 -3.07
N ARG A 44 -9.94 -9.98 -3.83
CA ARG A 44 -10.96 -9.90 -4.88
C ARG A 44 -12.32 -9.51 -4.31
N ARG A 45 -12.71 -10.07 -3.16
CA ARG A 45 -13.97 -9.72 -2.48
C ARG A 45 -14.01 -8.25 -2.09
N VAL A 46 -12.95 -7.75 -1.45
CA VAL A 46 -12.82 -6.32 -1.07
C VAL A 46 -12.85 -5.43 -2.31
N SER A 47 -12.11 -5.81 -3.35
CA SER A 47 -12.06 -5.04 -4.61
C SER A 47 -13.43 -5.01 -5.30
N LEU A 48 -14.18 -6.13 -5.27
CA LEU A 48 -15.54 -6.16 -5.78
C LEU A 48 -16.48 -5.27 -4.96
N GLY A 49 -16.44 -5.35 -3.62
CA GLY A 49 -17.22 -4.48 -2.75
C GLY A 49 -16.96 -3.01 -3.06
N THR A 50 -15.68 -2.64 -3.23
CA THR A 50 -15.27 -1.29 -3.64
C THR A 50 -15.85 -0.92 -5.02
N ALA A 51 -15.76 -1.79 -6.02
CA ALA A 51 -16.29 -1.54 -7.37
C ALA A 51 -17.82 -1.37 -7.37
N LEU A 52 -18.55 -2.20 -6.62
CA LEU A 52 -20.00 -2.10 -6.49
C LEU A 52 -20.42 -0.81 -5.80
N TRP A 53 -19.76 -0.46 -4.69
CA TRP A 53 -19.99 0.80 -4.01
C TRP A 53 -19.71 2.00 -4.92
N MET A 54 -18.61 2.00 -5.65
CA MET A 54 -18.29 3.04 -6.64
C MET A 54 -19.41 3.19 -7.68
N LYS A 55 -19.88 2.09 -8.25
CA LYS A 55 -20.97 2.11 -9.24
C LYS A 55 -22.27 2.64 -8.66
N ASN A 56 -22.63 2.22 -7.45
CA ASN A 56 -23.85 2.69 -6.77
C ASN A 56 -23.81 4.20 -6.52
N ASN A 57 -22.62 4.78 -6.33
CA ASN A 57 -22.39 6.21 -6.10
C ASN A 57 -22.02 6.98 -7.39
N GLY A 58 -22.07 6.34 -8.56
CA GLY A 58 -21.76 6.99 -9.84
C GLY A 58 -20.28 7.32 -10.06
N LEU A 59 -19.38 6.75 -9.24
CA LEU A 59 -17.93 6.91 -9.34
C LEU A 59 -17.39 6.00 -10.46
N LYS A 60 -16.41 6.50 -11.23
CA LYS A 60 -15.97 5.86 -12.51
C LYS A 60 -14.49 5.65 -12.63
N SER A 61 -13.69 6.22 -11.73
CA SER A 61 -12.23 6.22 -11.82
C SER A 61 -11.57 5.98 -10.48
N ALA A 62 -10.49 5.19 -10.48
CA ALA A 62 -9.69 4.93 -9.30
C ALA A 62 -8.19 5.06 -9.61
N LEU A 63 -7.40 5.37 -8.59
CA LEU A 63 -5.94 5.36 -8.65
C LEU A 63 -5.42 4.39 -7.59
N ILE A 64 -4.53 3.47 -7.97
CA ILE A 64 -3.99 2.44 -7.07
C ILE A 64 -2.48 2.57 -6.97
N GLY A 65 -1.96 2.58 -5.73
CA GLY A 65 -0.54 2.45 -5.43
C GLY A 65 -0.27 1.36 -4.42
N HIS A 66 1.00 0.97 -4.25
CA HIS A 66 1.43 0.04 -3.22
C HIS A 66 2.73 0.49 -2.58
N ASP A 67 2.96 0.13 -1.32
CA ASP A 67 4.22 0.37 -0.61
C ASP A 67 5.29 -0.71 -0.91
N CYS A 68 6.35 -0.73 -0.11
CA CYS A 68 7.48 -1.67 -0.28
C CYS A 68 7.20 -3.10 0.18
N ARG A 69 6.03 -3.41 0.71
CA ARG A 69 5.69 -4.73 1.27
C ARG A 69 5.68 -5.84 0.23
N PHE A 70 5.92 -7.06 0.71
CA PHE A 70 5.82 -8.26 -0.12
C PHE A 70 4.46 -8.33 -0.82
N GLY A 71 4.48 -8.71 -2.09
CA GLY A 71 3.27 -8.89 -2.90
C GLY A 71 2.59 -7.61 -3.37
N GLY A 72 3.10 -6.41 -3.02
CA GLY A 72 2.45 -5.13 -3.35
C GLY A 72 2.02 -5.01 -4.80
N ARG A 73 2.93 -5.32 -5.75
CA ARG A 73 2.62 -5.31 -7.19
C ARG A 73 1.54 -6.33 -7.57
N LEU A 74 1.62 -7.56 -7.07
CA LEU A 74 0.63 -8.60 -7.33
C LEU A 74 -0.77 -8.18 -6.86
N PHE A 75 -0.86 -7.64 -5.66
CA PHE A 75 -2.12 -7.22 -5.07
C PHE A 75 -2.70 -5.97 -5.76
N LEU A 76 -1.84 -5.03 -6.19
CA LEU A 76 -2.23 -3.89 -7.00
C LEU A 76 -2.85 -4.36 -8.34
N GLU A 77 -2.16 -5.23 -9.06
CA GLU A 77 -2.64 -5.74 -10.36
C GLU A 77 -3.96 -6.49 -10.24
N GLU A 78 -4.10 -7.31 -9.20
CA GLU A 78 -5.35 -8.06 -8.96
C GLU A 78 -6.52 -7.12 -8.61
N THR A 79 -6.29 -6.12 -7.76
CA THR A 79 -7.27 -5.08 -7.46
C THR A 79 -7.68 -4.33 -8.74
N ALA A 80 -6.70 -3.91 -9.55
CA ALA A 80 -6.95 -3.18 -10.79
C ALA A 80 -7.78 -4.02 -11.79
N ARG A 81 -7.52 -5.32 -11.90
CA ARG A 81 -8.28 -6.25 -12.76
C ARG A 81 -9.74 -6.33 -12.33
N VAL A 82 -10.00 -6.46 -11.02
CA VAL A 82 -11.39 -6.52 -10.51
C VAL A 82 -12.13 -5.21 -10.80
N LEU A 83 -11.53 -4.05 -10.51
CA LEU A 83 -12.17 -2.77 -10.78
C LEU A 83 -12.44 -2.58 -12.29
N ALA A 84 -11.42 -2.85 -13.14
CA ALA A 84 -11.54 -2.72 -14.59
C ALA A 84 -12.61 -3.65 -15.18
N SER A 85 -12.75 -4.89 -14.68
CA SER A 85 -13.81 -5.81 -15.11
C SER A 85 -15.23 -5.31 -14.83
N HIS A 86 -15.37 -4.34 -13.90
CA HIS A 86 -16.62 -3.67 -13.56
C HIS A 86 -16.78 -2.30 -14.26
N GLY A 87 -15.90 -1.99 -15.21
CA GLY A 87 -15.97 -0.77 -16.03
C GLY A 87 -15.41 0.48 -15.34
N ILE A 88 -14.69 0.33 -14.22
CA ILE A 88 -13.99 1.44 -13.57
C ILE A 88 -12.66 1.68 -14.33
N LYS A 89 -12.39 2.92 -14.68
CA LYS A 89 -11.07 3.31 -15.22
C LYS A 89 -10.05 3.37 -14.10
N VAL A 90 -8.95 2.63 -14.25
CA VAL A 90 -7.96 2.48 -13.20
C VAL A 90 -6.63 3.09 -13.62
N LEU A 91 -6.13 4.04 -12.84
CA LEU A 91 -4.74 4.47 -12.90
C LEU A 91 -3.93 3.65 -11.89
N VAL A 92 -2.73 3.23 -12.25
CA VAL A 92 -1.85 2.48 -11.35
C VAL A 92 -0.47 3.11 -11.30
N ALA A 93 0.14 3.10 -10.12
CA ALA A 93 1.52 3.56 -9.97
C ALA A 93 2.51 2.68 -10.75
N ASP A 94 3.54 3.29 -11.30
CA ASP A 94 4.63 2.63 -12.05
C ASP A 94 5.62 1.84 -11.18
N GLY A 95 5.60 2.07 -9.84
CA GLY A 95 6.43 1.39 -8.85
C GLY A 95 5.80 1.46 -7.47
N PHE A 96 6.58 1.14 -6.43
CA PHE A 96 6.13 1.38 -5.07
C PHE A 96 6.06 2.88 -4.78
N VAL A 97 5.05 3.28 -4.01
CA VAL A 97 4.76 4.69 -3.69
C VAL A 97 4.31 4.82 -2.24
N SER A 98 4.49 6.01 -1.70
CA SER A 98 3.97 6.34 -0.38
C SER A 98 2.46 6.63 -0.41
N THR A 99 1.81 6.52 0.74
CA THR A 99 0.40 6.94 0.91
C THR A 99 0.19 8.41 0.51
N PRO A 100 1.05 9.38 0.88
CA PRO A 100 0.96 10.77 0.39
C PRO A 100 1.03 10.92 -1.14
N MET A 101 1.82 10.08 -1.82
CA MET A 101 1.87 10.13 -3.30
C MET A 101 0.54 9.72 -3.92
N VAL A 102 -0.12 8.69 -3.40
CA VAL A 102 -1.46 8.29 -3.85
C VAL A 102 -2.47 9.39 -3.55
N SER A 103 -2.44 9.96 -2.35
CA SER A 103 -3.31 11.07 -1.94
C SER A 103 -3.19 12.28 -2.88
N LEU A 104 -1.96 12.71 -3.19
CA LEU A 104 -1.73 13.78 -4.15
C LEU A 104 -2.15 13.38 -5.57
N GLY A 105 -1.85 12.14 -5.97
CA GLY A 105 -2.20 11.60 -7.28
C GLY A 105 -3.70 11.60 -7.55
N VAL A 106 -4.52 11.25 -6.54
CA VAL A 106 -6.00 11.33 -6.62
C VAL A 106 -6.46 12.74 -7.01
N VAL A 107 -5.94 13.75 -6.32
CA VAL A 107 -6.28 15.16 -6.57
C VAL A 107 -5.73 15.64 -7.92
N HIS A 108 -4.48 15.28 -8.24
CA HIS A 108 -3.80 15.68 -9.46
C HIS A 108 -4.48 15.11 -10.72
N HIS A 109 -4.79 13.83 -10.71
CA HIS A 109 -5.46 13.14 -11.83
C HIS A 109 -6.99 13.28 -11.79
N LYS A 110 -7.56 13.90 -10.75
CA LYS A 110 -9.02 14.11 -10.57
C LYS A 110 -9.79 12.80 -10.66
N VAL A 111 -9.29 11.74 -10.03
CA VAL A 111 -10.00 10.47 -9.92
C VAL A 111 -10.92 10.46 -8.71
N ASP A 112 -11.93 9.61 -8.76
CA ASP A 112 -12.99 9.56 -7.75
C ASP A 112 -12.54 8.89 -6.45
N LEU A 113 -11.60 7.93 -6.55
CA LEU A 113 -11.14 7.12 -5.41
C LEU A 113 -9.65 6.80 -5.52
N GLY A 114 -8.95 6.82 -4.40
CA GLY A 114 -7.60 6.27 -4.27
C GLY A 114 -7.61 4.96 -3.48
N ILE A 115 -6.72 4.04 -3.84
CA ILE A 115 -6.50 2.78 -3.15
C ILE A 115 -5.02 2.63 -2.88
N VAL A 116 -4.66 2.35 -1.63
CA VAL A 116 -3.26 2.09 -1.25
C VAL A 116 -3.14 0.68 -0.70
N ILE A 117 -2.36 -0.14 -1.36
CA ILE A 117 -2.01 -1.49 -0.90
C ILE A 117 -0.85 -1.34 0.09
N THR A 118 -1.17 -1.36 1.37
CA THR A 118 -0.23 -1.13 2.47
C THR A 118 -0.81 -1.57 3.81
N ALA A 119 0.06 -1.96 4.73
CA ALA A 119 -0.31 -2.13 6.14
C ALA A 119 0.42 -1.12 7.05
N SER A 120 0.94 0.00 6.47
CA SER A 120 1.59 1.12 7.20
C SER A 120 2.74 0.62 8.11
N HIS A 121 2.58 0.66 9.40
CA HIS A 121 3.58 0.25 10.40
C HIS A 121 3.45 -1.19 10.92
N ASN A 122 2.46 -1.96 10.44
CA ASN A 122 2.31 -3.35 10.88
C ASN A 122 3.56 -4.19 10.54
N PRO A 123 3.78 -5.32 11.22
CA PRO A 123 4.86 -6.25 10.90
C PRO A 123 4.90 -6.64 9.42
N PRO A 124 6.05 -7.11 8.89
CA PRO A 124 6.22 -7.45 7.48
C PRO A 124 5.27 -8.55 6.98
N SER A 125 4.77 -9.41 7.88
CA SER A 125 3.79 -10.44 7.56
C SER A 125 2.40 -9.90 7.18
N TYR A 126 2.12 -8.61 7.39
CA TYR A 126 0.84 -7.98 7.05
C TYR A 126 0.87 -7.27 5.70
N ASN A 127 -0.28 -7.25 5.03
CA ASN A 127 -0.59 -6.26 4.01
C ASN A 127 -2.00 -5.69 4.27
N GLY A 128 -2.44 -4.74 3.45
CA GLY A 128 -3.71 -4.07 3.67
C GLY A 128 -4.23 -3.31 2.47
N TYR A 129 -5.41 -2.72 2.65
CA TYR A 129 -6.17 -2.04 1.61
C TYR A 129 -6.78 -0.76 2.22
N LYS A 130 -6.23 0.40 1.89
CA LYS A 130 -6.70 1.72 2.36
C LYS A 130 -7.47 2.42 1.25
N LEU A 131 -8.52 3.16 1.61
CA LEU A 131 -9.28 4.01 0.70
C LEU A 131 -9.01 5.50 0.95
N LYS A 132 -8.87 6.24 -0.15
CA LYS A 132 -8.72 7.70 -0.18
C LYS A 132 -9.83 8.30 -1.02
N SER A 133 -10.57 9.25 -0.47
CA SER A 133 -11.62 9.95 -1.20
C SER A 133 -11.06 10.90 -2.27
N SER A 134 -11.89 11.41 -3.15
CA SER A 134 -11.53 12.28 -4.28
C SER A 134 -10.74 13.55 -3.89
N TYR A 135 -10.82 13.98 -2.64
CA TYR A 135 -10.01 15.09 -2.10
C TYR A 135 -8.62 14.65 -1.60
N GLY A 136 -8.23 13.36 -1.77
CA GLY A 136 -6.94 12.80 -1.38
C GLY A 136 -6.82 12.41 0.10
N GLY A 137 -7.77 12.74 0.94
CA GLY A 137 -7.80 12.36 2.35
C GLY A 137 -8.39 10.95 2.59
N PRO A 138 -8.37 10.47 3.84
CA PRO A 138 -8.99 9.20 4.21
C PRO A 138 -10.49 9.20 3.86
N THR A 139 -10.99 8.06 3.39
CA THR A 139 -12.44 7.90 3.17
C THR A 139 -13.17 7.92 4.51
N PRO A 140 -14.26 8.71 4.63
CA PRO A 140 -15.01 8.81 5.89
C PRO A 140 -15.57 7.47 6.36
N PRO A 141 -15.66 7.24 7.70
CA PRO A 141 -16.14 5.97 8.25
C PRO A 141 -17.49 5.49 7.71
N ALA A 142 -18.44 6.41 7.52
CA ALA A 142 -19.76 6.07 6.96
C ALA A 142 -19.67 5.49 5.53
N GLN A 143 -18.78 6.03 4.68
CA GLN A 143 -18.55 5.48 3.35
C GLN A 143 -17.79 4.15 3.40
N ILE A 144 -16.91 3.96 4.37
CA ILE A 144 -16.24 2.67 4.60
C ILE A 144 -17.27 1.60 4.96
N GLU A 145 -18.23 1.90 5.84
CA GLU A 145 -19.32 0.98 6.18
C GLU A 145 -20.18 0.61 4.96
N GLU A 146 -20.43 1.57 4.05
CA GLU A 146 -21.12 1.30 2.78
C GLU A 146 -20.30 0.36 1.88
N VAL A 147 -18.97 0.54 1.81
CA VAL A 147 -18.08 -0.37 1.06
C VAL A 147 -18.11 -1.77 1.68
N GLU A 148 -17.99 -1.88 3.01
CA GLU A 148 -18.08 -3.15 3.73
C GLU A 148 -19.38 -3.89 3.44
N ALA A 149 -20.51 -3.19 3.42
CA ALA A 149 -21.83 -3.76 3.11
C ALA A 149 -21.95 -4.29 1.68
N CYS A 150 -21.07 -3.84 0.77
CA CYS A 150 -21.01 -4.33 -0.61
C CYS A 150 -20.06 -5.54 -0.79
N ILE A 151 -19.30 -5.94 0.24
CA ILE A 151 -18.35 -7.06 0.12
C ILE A 151 -19.13 -8.39 0.15
N PRO A 152 -19.06 -9.20 -0.90
CA PRO A 152 -19.75 -10.50 -0.91
C PRO A 152 -19.05 -11.53 -0.03
N GLU A 153 -19.77 -12.56 0.39
CA GLU A 153 -19.17 -13.70 1.11
C GLU A 153 -18.22 -14.51 0.24
N GLU A 154 -18.54 -14.65 -1.05
CA GLU A 154 -17.74 -15.38 -2.03
C GLU A 154 -17.65 -14.61 -3.34
N TYR A 155 -16.51 -14.70 -4.00
CA TYR A 155 -16.30 -14.11 -5.33
C TYR A 155 -15.20 -14.85 -6.10
N SER A 156 -15.59 -15.59 -7.10
CA SER A 156 -14.69 -16.36 -7.98
C SER A 156 -14.81 -15.85 -9.43
N PRO A 157 -14.21 -14.70 -9.76
CA PRO A 157 -14.35 -14.10 -11.08
C PRO A 157 -13.53 -14.81 -12.15
N SER A 158 -14.05 -14.83 -13.39
CA SER A 158 -13.25 -15.04 -14.58
C SER A 158 -12.71 -13.68 -15.06
N LEU A 159 -11.49 -13.33 -14.64
CA LEU A 159 -10.86 -12.06 -15.01
C LEU A 159 -9.95 -12.25 -16.23
N GLU A 160 -9.97 -11.29 -17.15
CA GLU A 160 -8.96 -11.20 -18.19
C GLU A 160 -7.55 -10.97 -17.61
N ARG A 161 -6.52 -11.17 -18.42
CA ARG A 161 -5.15 -10.86 -18.02
C ARG A 161 -4.96 -9.35 -17.87
N TYR A 162 -4.07 -8.95 -16.98
CA TYR A 162 -3.76 -7.53 -16.72
C TYR A 162 -3.40 -6.75 -17.99
N GLU A 163 -2.60 -7.37 -18.86
CA GLU A 163 -2.16 -6.78 -20.14
C GLU A 163 -3.32 -6.52 -21.11
N GLN A 164 -4.40 -7.29 -21.04
CA GLN A 164 -5.60 -7.06 -21.85
C GLN A 164 -6.32 -5.79 -21.42
N TYR A 165 -6.48 -5.56 -20.12
CA TYR A 165 -7.05 -4.31 -19.59
C TYR A 165 -6.19 -3.09 -19.90
N LEU A 166 -4.84 -3.24 -19.90
CA LEU A 166 -3.92 -2.19 -20.37
C LEU A 166 -4.16 -1.88 -21.85
N SER A 167 -4.22 -2.90 -22.72
CA SER A 167 -4.45 -2.71 -24.15
C SER A 167 -5.81 -2.11 -24.49
N GLN A 168 -6.82 -2.36 -23.66
CA GLN A 168 -8.16 -1.79 -23.77
C GLN A 168 -8.23 -0.33 -23.22
N GLY A 169 -7.19 0.16 -22.56
CA GLY A 169 -7.16 1.47 -21.94
C GLY A 169 -8.03 1.60 -20.68
N LEU A 170 -8.44 0.46 -20.09
CA LEU A 170 -9.15 0.42 -18.82
C LEU A 170 -8.21 0.54 -17.62
N ILE A 171 -6.96 0.10 -17.80
CA ILE A 171 -5.86 0.33 -16.85
C ILE A 171 -4.80 1.17 -17.54
N THR A 172 -4.26 2.17 -16.84
CA THR A 172 -3.19 3.05 -17.32
C THR A 172 -2.13 3.22 -16.25
N VAL A 173 -0.86 3.04 -16.59
CA VAL A 173 0.27 3.27 -15.68
C VAL A 173 0.60 4.76 -15.65
N VAL A 174 0.80 5.33 -14.46
CA VAL A 174 1.10 6.76 -14.26
C VAL A 174 2.34 6.97 -13.37
N PRO A 175 3.19 7.96 -13.68
CA PRO A 175 4.45 8.21 -12.96
C PRO A 175 4.20 9.01 -11.67
N LEU A 176 3.62 8.38 -10.65
CA LEU A 176 3.25 9.07 -9.41
C LEU A 176 4.46 9.64 -8.66
N HIS A 177 5.58 8.93 -8.71
CA HIS A 177 6.81 9.36 -8.07
C HIS A 177 7.31 10.69 -8.63
N GLU A 178 7.39 10.80 -9.96
CA GLU A 178 7.83 12.03 -10.65
C GLU A 178 6.85 13.19 -10.40
N ASN A 179 5.56 12.92 -10.45
CA ASN A 179 4.52 13.92 -10.20
C ASN A 179 4.63 14.48 -8.76
N TYR A 180 4.91 13.62 -7.79
CA TYR A 180 5.10 14.02 -6.40
C TYR A 180 6.36 14.86 -6.22
N LEU A 181 7.50 14.43 -6.78
CA LEU A 181 8.75 15.20 -6.75
C LEU A 181 8.61 16.58 -7.37
N ALA A 182 7.94 16.66 -8.53
CA ALA A 182 7.69 17.95 -9.19
C ALA A 182 6.83 18.85 -8.31
N HIS A 183 5.80 18.31 -7.66
CA HIS A 183 4.96 19.06 -6.73
C HIS A 183 5.76 19.62 -5.56
N ILE A 184 6.60 18.79 -4.90
CA ILE A 184 7.43 19.22 -3.77
C ILE A 184 8.42 20.31 -4.20
N ARG A 185 9.14 20.12 -5.32
CA ARG A 185 10.09 21.12 -5.84
C ARG A 185 9.45 22.47 -6.15
N ASN A 186 8.19 22.48 -6.56
CA ASN A 186 7.45 23.71 -6.84
C ASN A 186 6.87 24.38 -5.60
N ARG A 187 6.77 23.68 -4.46
CA ARG A 187 6.15 24.18 -3.23
C ARG A 187 7.15 24.60 -2.16
N PHE A 188 8.35 24.03 -2.17
CA PHE A 188 9.37 24.25 -1.14
C PHE A 188 10.65 24.80 -1.75
N ASN A 189 11.29 25.70 -1.03
CA ASN A 189 12.65 26.18 -1.37
C ASN A 189 13.69 25.14 -0.91
N LEU A 190 13.85 24.08 -1.70
CA LEU A 190 14.76 22.99 -1.37
C LEU A 190 16.22 23.43 -1.33
N ASP A 191 16.62 24.43 -2.12
CA ASP A 191 17.99 24.96 -2.11
C ASP A 191 18.31 25.61 -0.76
N GLU A 192 17.38 26.37 -0.21
CA GLU A 192 17.51 26.98 1.12
C GLU A 192 17.58 25.91 2.22
N ILE A 193 16.72 24.88 2.16
CA ILE A 193 16.71 23.78 3.12
C ILE A 193 18.04 23.01 3.03
N ASN A 194 18.45 22.59 1.84
CA ASN A 194 19.68 21.82 1.62
C ASN A 194 20.95 22.59 2.03
N LYS A 195 20.93 23.93 1.92
CA LYS A 195 22.05 24.78 2.34
C LYS A 195 22.19 24.87 3.85
N ASN A 196 21.05 24.91 4.57
CA ASN A 196 21.02 25.24 5.98
C ASN A 196 20.82 24.02 6.91
N THR A 197 20.47 22.86 6.35
CA THR A 197 20.14 21.68 7.15
C THR A 197 20.82 20.45 6.60
N GLN A 198 21.53 19.72 7.45
CA GLN A 198 21.99 18.37 7.13
C GLN A 198 21.01 17.35 7.73
N LEU A 199 20.49 16.48 6.90
CA LEU A 199 19.52 15.46 7.32
C LEU A 199 20.18 14.10 7.51
N ALA A 200 19.81 13.43 8.59
CA ALA A 200 19.92 11.98 8.76
C ALA A 200 18.51 11.41 8.60
N TYR A 201 18.31 10.50 7.66
CA TYR A 201 17.00 10.01 7.32
C TYR A 201 16.93 8.49 7.38
N ASP A 202 15.97 7.96 8.13
CA ASP A 202 15.66 6.54 8.20
C ASP A 202 14.33 6.27 7.51
N ALA A 203 14.40 5.57 6.37
CA ALA A 203 13.21 5.16 5.64
C ALA A 203 12.55 3.90 6.25
N MET A 204 13.19 3.22 7.18
CA MET A 204 12.75 1.95 7.74
C MET A 204 12.37 0.94 6.64
N TYR A 205 13.14 0.89 5.55
CA TYR A 205 12.88 0.12 4.32
C TYR A 205 11.54 0.47 3.64
N GLY A 206 10.90 1.58 4.03
CA GLY A 206 9.60 2.03 3.56
C GLY A 206 9.62 2.86 2.28
N ALA A 207 8.45 3.32 1.87
CA ALA A 207 8.22 3.97 0.58
C ALA A 207 8.77 5.41 0.47
N GLY A 208 9.30 5.99 1.56
CA GLY A 208 9.93 7.31 1.55
C GLY A 208 11.37 7.33 0.99
N GLN A 209 12.02 6.18 0.84
CA GLN A 209 13.45 6.05 0.58
C GLN A 209 13.93 6.80 -0.68
N ASP A 210 13.27 6.66 -1.80
CA ASP A 210 13.74 7.24 -3.07
C ASP A 210 13.44 8.73 -3.19
N VAL A 211 12.31 9.17 -2.66
CA VAL A 211 11.94 10.60 -2.64
C VAL A 211 12.93 11.40 -1.83
N MET A 212 13.25 10.95 -0.64
CA MET A 212 14.15 11.70 0.25
C MET A 212 15.57 11.79 -0.33
N LYS A 213 16.10 10.73 -0.94
CA LYS A 213 17.39 10.76 -1.63
C LYS A 213 17.42 11.76 -2.82
N GLN A 214 16.30 11.90 -3.54
CA GLN A 214 16.20 12.80 -4.68
C GLN A 214 15.97 14.28 -4.29
N LEU A 215 15.32 14.54 -3.15
CA LEU A 215 15.10 15.89 -2.64
C LEU A 215 16.29 16.42 -1.85
N PHE A 216 17.02 15.52 -1.18
CA PHE A 216 18.13 15.84 -0.29
C PHE A 216 19.37 15.00 -0.65
N PRO A 217 20.12 15.38 -1.69
CA PRO A 217 21.22 14.55 -2.21
C PRO A 217 22.37 14.34 -1.22
N ASN A 218 22.50 15.21 -0.20
CA ASN A 218 23.54 15.15 0.83
C ASN A 218 23.06 14.48 2.14
N LEU A 219 21.85 13.91 2.16
CA LEU A 219 21.34 13.28 3.37
C LEU A 219 22.18 12.05 3.77
N LYS A 220 22.30 11.80 5.07
CA LYS A 220 22.80 10.53 5.60
C LYS A 220 21.63 9.54 5.65
N ALA A 221 21.63 8.58 4.74
CA ALA A 221 20.55 7.60 4.59
C ALA A 221 20.75 6.38 5.49
N PHE A 222 19.65 5.90 6.10
CA PHE A 222 19.53 4.67 6.85
C PHE A 222 18.34 3.88 6.28
N HIS A 223 18.49 2.58 6.12
CA HIS A 223 17.43 1.65 5.67
C HIS A 223 16.66 2.18 4.43
N CYS A 224 17.41 2.77 3.49
CA CYS A 224 16.91 3.35 2.25
C CYS A 224 17.19 2.43 1.04
N GLU A 225 17.01 1.14 1.20
CA GLU A 225 17.05 0.12 0.15
C GLU A 225 15.78 -0.71 0.19
N TRP A 226 15.44 -1.32 -0.95
CA TRP A 226 14.25 -2.15 -1.05
C TRP A 226 14.43 -3.47 -0.27
N ASN A 227 13.63 -3.65 0.76
CA ASN A 227 13.56 -4.88 1.54
C ASN A 227 12.12 -5.11 2.01
N PRO A 228 11.33 -5.96 1.33
CA PRO A 228 9.93 -6.18 1.66
C PRO A 228 9.70 -6.90 2.99
N GLY A 229 10.74 -7.47 3.59
CA GLY A 229 10.73 -8.09 4.91
C GLY A 229 11.13 -7.15 6.04
N PHE A 230 11.49 -5.89 5.77
CA PHE A 230 11.84 -4.86 6.75
C PHE A 230 12.84 -5.35 7.83
N MET A 231 13.70 -6.34 7.50
CA MET A 231 14.61 -7.03 8.45
C MET A 231 13.86 -7.54 9.71
N ASP A 232 12.67 -8.09 9.53
CA ASP A 232 11.75 -8.57 10.57
C ASP A 232 11.37 -7.51 11.64
N THR A 233 11.60 -6.24 11.34
CA THR A 233 11.27 -5.13 12.23
C THR A 233 10.04 -4.40 11.68
N PRO A 234 8.97 -4.20 12.48
CA PRO A 234 7.86 -3.34 12.05
C PRO A 234 8.37 -1.95 11.67
N PRO A 235 8.00 -1.42 10.48
CA PRO A 235 8.44 -0.10 10.04
C PRO A 235 7.67 1.01 10.78
N GLU A 236 7.88 1.08 12.09
CA GLU A 236 7.25 2.03 12.99
C GLU A 236 8.33 2.93 13.59
N PRO A 237 8.31 4.27 13.37
CA PRO A 237 9.36 5.18 13.79
C PRO A 237 9.25 5.52 15.28
N ILE A 238 9.49 4.53 16.13
CA ILE A 238 9.53 4.64 17.60
C ILE A 238 10.94 4.34 18.12
N PRO A 239 11.31 4.81 19.33
CA PRO A 239 12.70 4.76 19.80
C PRO A 239 13.36 3.39 19.72
N LYS A 240 12.65 2.29 20.02
CA LYS A 240 13.19 0.92 19.96
C LYS A 240 13.61 0.47 18.55
N ASN A 241 13.02 1.07 17.50
CA ASN A 241 13.28 0.73 16.10
C ASN A 241 14.26 1.70 15.43
N LEU A 242 14.62 2.83 16.10
CA LEU A 242 15.46 3.90 15.58
C LEU A 242 16.85 3.94 16.21
N ILE A 243 17.35 2.80 16.69
CA ILE A 243 18.61 2.73 17.46
C ILE A 243 19.80 3.20 16.63
N GLU A 244 19.87 2.83 15.35
CA GLU A 244 21.00 3.13 14.49
C GLU A 244 21.10 4.64 14.20
N ILE A 245 20.01 5.26 13.74
CA ILE A 245 19.97 6.71 13.50
C ILE A 245 20.18 7.50 14.80
N SER A 246 19.58 7.07 15.91
CA SER A 246 19.78 7.68 17.23
C SER A 246 21.24 7.65 17.68
N SER A 247 21.91 6.51 17.53
CA SER A 247 23.34 6.37 17.86
C SER A 247 24.22 7.24 16.97
N PHE A 248 23.88 7.37 15.68
CA PHE A 248 24.57 8.25 14.75
C PHE A 248 24.43 9.73 15.14
N LEU A 249 23.23 10.17 15.49
CA LEU A 249 22.96 11.56 15.92
C LEU A 249 23.76 11.91 17.19
N LYS A 250 23.73 11.05 18.20
CA LYS A 250 24.52 11.22 19.45
C LYS A 250 26.03 11.31 19.20
N SER A 251 26.51 10.62 18.18
CA SER A 251 27.93 10.66 17.79
C SER A 251 28.30 11.89 16.92
N ASN A 252 27.29 12.66 16.48
CA ASN A 252 27.45 13.82 15.62
C ASN A 252 26.64 15.04 16.13
N PRO A 253 26.83 15.47 17.39
CA PRO A 253 25.98 16.48 18.01
C PRO A 253 25.99 17.80 17.24
N GLY A 254 24.81 18.40 17.07
CA GLY A 254 24.61 19.68 16.40
C GLY A 254 24.81 19.67 14.88
N LYS A 255 25.06 18.51 14.25
CA LYS A 255 25.32 18.45 12.80
C LYS A 255 24.11 18.06 11.97
N TYR A 256 23.25 17.19 12.49
CA TYR A 256 22.16 16.60 11.73
C TYR A 256 20.83 16.77 12.45
N LEU A 257 19.78 16.94 11.66
CA LEU A 257 18.40 16.73 12.08
C LEU A 257 18.00 15.33 11.65
N GLY A 258 17.59 14.50 12.61
CA GLY A 258 17.11 13.15 12.35
C GLY A 258 15.64 13.15 11.93
N VAL A 259 15.31 12.37 10.90
CA VAL A 259 13.95 12.19 10.40
C VAL A 259 13.75 10.71 10.09
N ALA A 260 12.59 10.16 10.47
CA ALA A 260 12.22 8.79 10.11
C ALA A 260 10.75 8.74 9.68
N ASN A 261 10.44 7.90 8.69
CA ASN A 261 9.05 7.62 8.27
C ASN A 261 8.67 6.18 8.58
N ASP A 262 7.36 5.92 8.67
CA ASP A 262 6.84 4.55 8.69
C ASP A 262 6.80 3.93 7.28
N GLY A 263 6.32 2.68 7.19
CA GLY A 263 6.42 1.87 5.97
C GLY A 263 5.78 2.48 4.72
N ASP A 264 4.68 3.20 4.84
CA ASP A 264 4.00 3.91 3.74
C ASP A 264 4.21 5.43 3.77
N ALA A 265 5.10 5.89 4.65
CA ALA A 265 5.58 7.26 4.78
C ALA A 265 4.46 8.31 4.97
N ASP A 266 3.38 7.95 5.70
CA ASP A 266 2.33 8.90 6.09
C ASP A 266 2.50 9.41 7.54
N ARG A 267 3.48 8.86 8.29
CA ARG A 267 3.90 9.31 9.61
C ARG A 267 5.38 9.66 9.63
N VAL A 268 5.74 10.60 10.49
CA VAL A 268 7.11 11.08 10.63
C VAL A 268 7.49 11.18 12.12
N ALA A 269 8.69 10.72 12.44
CA ALA A 269 9.37 11.04 13.70
C ALA A 269 10.55 11.99 13.40
N MET A 270 10.81 12.90 14.32
CA MET A 270 11.97 13.80 14.29
C MET A 270 12.83 13.56 15.51
N LEU A 271 14.15 13.54 15.31
CA LEU A 271 15.14 13.29 16.34
C LEU A 271 16.15 14.44 16.33
N ASP A 272 16.49 14.94 17.50
CA ASP A 272 17.59 15.86 17.71
C ASP A 272 18.90 15.11 18.02
N ASP A 273 19.93 15.83 18.45
CA ASP A 273 21.23 15.27 18.79
C ASP A 273 21.27 14.49 20.13
N SER A 274 20.17 14.47 20.85
CA SER A 274 19.98 13.58 21.99
C SER A 274 19.48 12.18 21.58
N GLY A 275 18.97 12.05 20.38
CA GLY A 275 18.55 10.80 19.74
C GLY A 275 17.18 10.30 20.12
#